data_33b9ddf4baf1765857b608b94c8e0f94
#
_entry.id   33b9ddf4baf1765857b608b94c8e0f94
#
_cell.length_a   1.000
_cell.length_b   1.000
_cell.length_c   1.000
_cell.angle_alpha   90.00
_cell.angle_beta   90.00
_cell.angle_gamma   90.00
#
_symmetry.space_group_name_H-M   'P 1'
#
loop_
_entity.id
_entity.type
_entity.pdbx_description
1 polymer ?
#
loop_
_entity_poly.entity_id
_entity_poly.type
_entity_poly.pdbx_seq_one_letter_code
_entity_poly.pdbx_strand_id
1 'polypeptide(L)'
;SVMRSIIEKKLDGETHKLWYLGPMWRYERPQKGRYRQFNQAGIEILGYPEGAPEFEMISLICELNRKLQIRKPLIKINHLGDSNTKKLFCKALVDYLTPMKSNLDEKDLLRLDSNPLRILDSKNPNTIEILKKAPSISDYLQDSSKDLLKSIQELFSDKCEIQIDFNLVRGLDYYTGFVFEAISEDLGAQDAYLG
;
A
#
# COMPACT_ATOMS: atom_id res chain seq x y z
N SER A 1 13.83 -5.32 -12.82
CA SER A 1 13.58 -4.61 -11.55
C SER A 1 14.87 -4.57 -10.71
N VAL A 2 14.98 -3.63 -9.80
CA VAL A 2 16.15 -3.42 -8.93
C VAL A 2 16.50 -4.71 -8.18
N MET A 3 15.54 -5.39 -7.54
CA MET A 3 15.76 -6.65 -6.82
C MET A 3 16.41 -7.74 -7.67
N ARG A 4 16.03 -7.88 -8.94
CA ARG A 4 16.68 -8.84 -9.85
C ARG A 4 18.16 -8.50 -10.02
N SER A 5 18.51 -7.24 -10.27
CA SER A 5 19.91 -6.80 -10.40
C SER A 5 20.72 -7.03 -9.13
N ILE A 6 20.13 -6.83 -7.95
CA ILE A 6 20.77 -7.10 -6.64
C ILE A 6 21.12 -8.59 -6.53
N ILE A 7 20.14 -9.47 -6.79
CA ILE A 7 20.33 -10.93 -6.72
C ILE A 7 21.35 -11.41 -7.77
N GLU A 8 21.23 -10.97 -9.02
CA GLU A 8 22.17 -11.35 -10.10
C GLU A 8 23.62 -10.92 -9.81
N LYS A 9 23.80 -9.80 -9.11
CA LYS A 9 25.11 -9.30 -8.70
C LYS A 9 25.58 -9.83 -7.34
N LYS A 10 24.79 -10.68 -6.68
CA LYS A 10 25.08 -11.25 -5.35
C LYS A 10 25.30 -10.18 -4.27
N LEU A 11 24.50 -9.12 -4.29
CA LEU A 11 24.54 -8.01 -3.34
C LEU A 11 23.42 -8.09 -2.29
N ASP A 12 22.71 -9.20 -2.22
CA ASP A 12 21.55 -9.43 -1.35
C ASP A 12 21.92 -9.62 0.14
N GLY A 13 23.21 -9.76 0.47
CA GLY A 13 23.74 -9.77 1.84
C GLY A 13 24.07 -8.41 2.44
N GLU A 14 23.88 -7.31 1.71
CA GLU A 14 24.26 -5.96 2.11
C GLU A 14 23.03 -5.05 2.24
N THR A 15 23.22 -3.93 2.98
CA THR A 15 22.20 -2.88 3.06
C THR A 15 22.36 -1.92 1.88
N HIS A 16 21.23 -1.54 1.25
CA HIS A 16 21.25 -0.63 0.11
C HIS A 16 20.19 0.45 0.23
N LYS A 17 20.55 1.66 -0.18
CA LYS A 17 19.64 2.77 -0.45
C LYS A 17 19.85 3.19 -1.90
N LEU A 18 18.93 2.85 -2.75
CA LEU A 18 19.02 3.05 -4.19
C LEU A 18 17.88 3.95 -4.66
N TRP A 19 18.14 4.68 -5.74
CA TRP A 19 17.10 5.43 -6.43
C TRP A 19 17.27 5.30 -7.93
N TYR A 20 16.18 5.47 -8.66
CA TYR A 20 16.17 5.52 -10.11
C TYR A 20 15.21 6.58 -10.61
N LEU A 21 15.48 7.12 -11.79
CA LEU A 21 14.62 8.05 -12.49
C LEU A 21 14.72 7.76 -13.99
N GLY A 22 13.59 7.62 -14.65
CA GLY A 22 13.61 7.41 -16.09
C GLY A 22 12.24 7.13 -16.70
N PRO A 23 12.19 6.97 -18.02
CA PRO A 23 10.98 6.61 -18.73
C PRO A 23 10.60 5.14 -18.44
N MET A 24 9.33 4.94 -18.16
CA MET A 24 8.73 3.63 -17.94
C MET A 24 7.59 3.40 -18.91
N TRP A 25 7.31 2.14 -19.21
CA TRP A 25 6.23 1.73 -20.08
C TRP A 25 5.37 0.68 -19.41
N ARG A 26 4.04 0.83 -19.52
CA ARG A 26 3.11 -0.21 -19.08
C ARG A 26 1.95 -0.37 -20.05
N TYR A 27 1.53 -1.59 -20.23
CA TYR A 27 0.39 -1.94 -21.08
C TYR A 27 -0.91 -1.75 -20.29
N GLU A 28 -1.46 -0.52 -20.34
CA GLU A 28 -2.70 -0.16 -19.67
C GLU A 28 -3.64 0.59 -20.60
N ARG A 29 -4.93 0.68 -20.23
CA ARG A 29 -5.86 1.59 -20.90
C ARG A 29 -5.46 3.04 -20.61
N PRO A 30 -5.17 3.84 -21.64
CA PRO A 30 -4.88 5.26 -21.45
C PRO A 30 -6.11 5.99 -20.87
N GLN A 31 -5.87 6.81 -19.85
CA GLN A 31 -6.89 7.72 -19.30
C GLN A 31 -6.19 8.96 -18.74
N LYS A 32 -6.96 9.99 -18.33
CA LYS A 32 -6.38 11.21 -17.77
C LYS A 32 -5.47 10.87 -16.57
N GLY A 33 -4.22 11.31 -16.64
CA GLY A 33 -3.20 11.01 -15.62
C GLY A 33 -2.57 9.61 -15.70
N ARG A 34 -2.97 8.75 -16.65
CA ARG A 34 -2.40 7.40 -16.81
C ARG A 34 -1.99 7.16 -18.27
N TYR A 35 -0.70 7.21 -18.49
CA TYR A 35 -0.10 7.05 -19.81
C TYR A 35 0.60 5.69 -19.95
N ARG A 36 0.72 5.19 -21.16
CA ARG A 36 1.50 3.97 -21.45
C ARG A 36 3.01 4.20 -21.34
N GLN A 37 3.46 5.42 -21.63
CA GLN A 37 4.82 5.89 -21.37
C GLN A 37 4.74 7.05 -20.37
N PHE A 38 5.55 7.00 -19.32
CA PHE A 38 5.61 8.02 -18.28
C PHE A 38 7.00 8.03 -17.65
N ASN A 39 7.36 9.08 -16.96
CA ASN A 39 8.58 9.13 -16.14
C ASN A 39 8.25 8.69 -14.72
N GLN A 40 9.09 7.84 -14.16
CA GLN A 40 8.97 7.38 -12.78
C GLN A 40 10.28 7.59 -12.04
N ALA A 41 10.19 8.20 -10.85
CA ALA A 41 11.22 8.12 -9.84
C ALA A 41 10.87 6.98 -8.87
N GLY A 42 11.86 6.23 -8.43
CA GLY A 42 11.67 5.19 -7.43
C GLY A 42 12.84 5.13 -6.47
N ILE A 43 12.55 4.67 -5.26
CA ILE A 43 13.52 4.47 -4.18
C ILE A 43 13.35 3.06 -3.65
N GLU A 44 14.48 2.42 -3.39
CA GLU A 44 14.54 1.07 -2.83
C GLU A 44 15.45 1.11 -1.60
N ILE A 45 14.95 0.71 -0.45
CA ILE A 45 15.71 0.60 0.80
C ILE A 45 15.69 -0.88 1.18
N LEU A 46 16.85 -1.52 1.17
CA LEU A 46 16.98 -2.97 1.29
C LEU A 46 17.92 -3.34 2.44
N GLY A 47 17.60 -4.44 3.16
CA GLY A 47 18.46 -5.01 4.18
C GLY A 47 18.45 -4.28 5.54
N TYR A 48 17.58 -3.29 5.72
CA TYR A 48 17.41 -2.60 7.00
C TYR A 48 16.29 -3.25 7.83
N PRO A 49 16.39 -3.22 9.17
CA PRO A 49 15.30 -3.66 10.02
C PRO A 49 14.10 -2.73 9.91
N GLU A 50 12.92 -3.26 10.16
CA GLU A 50 11.66 -2.52 10.16
C GLU A 50 11.72 -1.32 11.12
N GLY A 51 11.09 -0.24 10.73
CA GLY A 51 11.02 1.04 11.44
C GLY A 51 11.86 2.11 10.73
N ALA A 52 13.17 1.96 10.64
CA ALA A 52 14.05 2.97 10.06
C ALA A 52 13.72 3.31 8.59
N PRO A 53 13.51 2.33 7.68
CA PRO A 53 13.10 2.60 6.30
C PRO A 53 11.75 3.33 6.18
N GLU A 54 10.79 2.95 7.02
CA GLU A 54 9.43 3.52 6.99
C GLU A 54 9.45 5.00 7.39
N PHE A 55 10.15 5.33 8.48
CA PHE A 55 10.32 6.73 8.91
C PHE A 55 11.06 7.56 7.85
N GLU A 56 12.13 7.03 7.26
CA GLU A 56 12.89 7.71 6.21
C GLU A 56 12.03 7.94 4.96
N MET A 57 11.25 6.94 4.54
CA MET A 57 10.39 7.03 3.39
C MET A 57 9.29 8.09 3.58
N ILE A 58 8.61 8.08 4.73
CA ILE A 58 7.58 9.08 5.02
C ILE A 58 8.17 10.49 5.12
N SER A 59 9.35 10.65 5.76
CA SER A 59 10.05 11.93 5.79
C SER A 59 10.34 12.48 4.40
N LEU A 60 10.83 11.61 3.50
CA LEU A 60 11.10 11.96 2.12
C LEU A 60 9.83 12.37 1.36
N ILE A 61 8.72 11.66 1.56
CA ILE A 61 7.43 11.98 0.92
C ILE A 61 6.93 13.34 1.41
N CYS A 62 6.99 13.62 2.71
CA CYS A 62 6.61 14.94 3.25
C CYS A 62 7.46 16.05 2.65
N GLU A 63 8.77 15.87 2.53
CA GLU A 63 9.68 16.85 1.93
C GLU A 63 9.42 17.02 0.43
N LEU A 64 9.15 15.93 -0.29
CA LEU A 64 8.80 15.95 -1.70
C LEU A 64 7.49 16.75 -1.93
N ASN A 65 6.47 16.49 -1.11
CA ASN A 65 5.20 17.20 -1.16
C ASN A 65 5.40 18.71 -0.96
N ARG A 66 6.22 19.08 0.02
CA ARG A 66 6.57 20.46 0.29
C ARG A 66 7.29 21.13 -0.91
N LYS A 67 8.29 20.46 -1.48
CA LYS A 67 9.08 20.99 -2.63
C LYS A 67 8.26 21.07 -3.90
N LEU A 68 7.40 20.11 -4.17
CA LEU A 68 6.52 20.08 -5.34
C LEU A 68 5.25 20.92 -5.14
N GLN A 69 5.07 21.51 -3.96
CA GLN A 69 3.89 22.31 -3.61
C GLN A 69 2.57 21.56 -3.83
N ILE A 70 2.57 20.26 -3.52
CA ILE A 70 1.37 19.43 -3.59
C ILE A 70 0.36 19.92 -2.55
N ARG A 71 -0.84 20.26 -3.00
CA ARG A 71 -1.90 20.75 -2.13
C ARG A 71 -2.58 19.61 -1.40
N LYS A 72 -2.80 19.81 -0.08
CA LYS A 72 -3.53 18.84 0.77
C LYS A 72 -3.12 17.38 0.53
N PRO A 73 -1.83 17.04 0.62
CA PRO A 73 -1.41 15.66 0.48
C PRO A 73 -1.90 14.87 1.70
N LEU A 74 -2.59 13.76 1.45
CA LEU A 74 -2.95 12.78 2.46
C LEU A 74 -2.10 11.53 2.26
N ILE A 75 -1.42 11.08 3.30
CA ILE A 75 -0.66 9.84 3.28
C ILE A 75 -1.47 8.79 4.06
N LYS A 76 -2.00 7.80 3.36
CA LYS A 76 -2.61 6.63 3.99
C LYS A 76 -1.53 5.61 4.27
N ILE A 77 -1.54 5.05 5.48
CA ILE A 77 -0.61 4.02 5.91
C ILE A 77 -1.35 2.82 6.48
N ASN A 78 -0.78 1.64 6.30
CA ASN A 78 -1.24 0.40 6.90
C ASN A 78 -0.06 -0.54 7.14
N HIS A 79 -0.31 -1.62 7.86
CA HIS A 79 0.62 -2.72 8.04
C HIS A 79 -0.07 -4.05 7.75
N LEU A 80 0.47 -4.84 6.83
CA LEU A 80 -0.13 -6.12 6.42
C LEU A 80 0.30 -7.30 7.30
N GLY A 81 1.10 -7.02 8.34
CA GLY A 81 1.70 -8.06 9.17
C GLY A 81 2.75 -8.87 8.42
N ASP A 82 3.22 -9.91 9.07
CA ASP A 82 4.03 -10.96 8.46
C ASP A 82 3.18 -11.93 7.62
N SER A 83 3.83 -12.91 7.01
CA SER A 83 3.14 -13.92 6.18
C SER A 83 2.12 -14.74 6.96
N ASN A 84 2.31 -14.96 8.27
CA ASN A 84 1.39 -15.71 9.11
C ASN A 84 0.16 -14.86 9.47
N THR A 85 0.38 -13.63 9.93
CA THR A 85 -0.67 -12.64 10.19
C THR A 85 -1.58 -12.47 8.98
N LYS A 86 -0.98 -12.27 7.81
CA LYS A 86 -1.69 -12.14 6.54
C LYS A 86 -2.55 -13.36 6.20
N LYS A 87 -2.01 -14.58 6.40
CA LYS A 87 -2.77 -15.83 6.17
C LYS A 87 -3.96 -15.97 7.10
N LEU A 88 -3.79 -15.66 8.39
CA LEU A 88 -4.87 -15.71 9.38
C LEU A 88 -5.97 -14.72 9.05
N PHE A 89 -5.60 -13.49 8.72
CA PHE A 89 -6.56 -12.46 8.32
C PHE A 89 -7.29 -12.82 7.02
N CYS A 90 -6.57 -13.28 5.98
CA CYS A 90 -7.20 -13.72 4.73
C CYS A 90 -8.21 -14.83 4.98
N LYS A 91 -7.88 -15.81 5.84
CA LYS A 91 -8.81 -16.88 6.21
C LYS A 91 -10.06 -16.33 6.88
N ALA A 92 -9.91 -15.46 7.89
CA ALA A 92 -11.05 -14.86 8.59
C ALA A 92 -11.93 -14.04 7.64
N LEU A 93 -11.33 -13.30 6.70
CA LEU A 93 -12.05 -12.53 5.69
C LEU A 93 -12.84 -13.44 4.74
N VAL A 94 -12.25 -14.55 4.28
CA VAL A 94 -12.93 -15.56 3.45
C VAL A 94 -14.07 -16.22 4.21
N ASP A 95 -13.83 -16.64 5.46
CA ASP A 95 -14.84 -17.29 6.31
C ASP A 95 -16.04 -16.33 6.55
N TYR A 96 -15.76 -15.05 6.77
CA TYR A 96 -16.78 -14.01 6.93
C TYR A 96 -17.61 -13.77 5.64
N LEU A 97 -16.96 -13.72 4.48
CA LEU A 97 -17.60 -13.38 3.22
C LEU A 97 -18.29 -14.57 2.54
N THR A 98 -17.91 -15.80 2.86
CA THR A 98 -18.44 -17.01 2.23
C THR A 98 -19.98 -17.13 2.33
N PRO A 99 -20.63 -16.86 3.48
CA PRO A 99 -22.10 -16.86 3.57
C PRO A 99 -22.79 -15.77 2.75
N MET A 100 -22.03 -14.73 2.36
CA MET A 100 -22.56 -13.54 1.67
C MET A 100 -22.17 -13.51 0.18
N LYS A 101 -21.65 -14.60 -0.37
CA LYS A 101 -21.20 -14.68 -1.79
C LYS A 101 -22.28 -14.24 -2.79
N SER A 102 -23.55 -14.52 -2.50
CA SER A 102 -24.68 -14.09 -3.34
C SER A 102 -24.87 -12.58 -3.44
N ASN A 103 -24.29 -11.81 -2.51
CA ASN A 103 -24.38 -10.36 -2.44
C ASN A 103 -23.14 -9.66 -3.06
N LEU A 104 -22.14 -10.44 -3.49
CA LEU A 104 -20.92 -9.94 -4.14
C LEU A 104 -21.09 -9.98 -5.66
N ASP A 105 -20.51 -9.00 -6.35
CA ASP A 105 -20.44 -9.04 -7.80
C ASP A 105 -19.38 -10.04 -8.30
N GLU A 106 -19.43 -10.35 -9.60
CA GLU A 106 -18.53 -11.31 -10.24
C GLU A 106 -17.05 -10.96 -10.05
N LYS A 107 -16.72 -9.67 -10.07
CA LYS A 107 -15.34 -9.19 -9.89
C LYS A 107 -14.85 -9.41 -8.46
N ASP A 108 -15.71 -9.17 -7.48
CA ASP A 108 -15.35 -9.37 -6.07
C ASP A 108 -15.35 -10.86 -5.69
N LEU A 109 -16.17 -11.69 -6.33
CA LEU A 109 -16.07 -13.15 -6.23
C LEU A 109 -14.73 -13.67 -6.74
N LEU A 110 -14.27 -13.20 -7.91
CA LEU A 110 -12.95 -13.55 -8.45
C LEU A 110 -11.80 -13.11 -7.52
N ARG A 111 -11.93 -11.93 -6.89
CA ARG A 111 -10.98 -11.47 -5.90
C ARG A 111 -10.95 -12.36 -4.66
N LEU A 112 -12.12 -12.76 -4.17
CA LEU A 112 -12.23 -13.63 -2.99
C LEU A 112 -11.53 -14.96 -3.20
N ASP A 113 -11.59 -15.52 -4.40
CA ASP A 113 -10.99 -16.81 -4.74
C ASP A 113 -9.49 -16.70 -5.05
N SER A 114 -9.03 -15.59 -5.67
CA SER A 114 -7.63 -15.44 -6.11
C SER A 114 -6.74 -14.68 -5.12
N ASN A 115 -7.23 -13.59 -4.57
CA ASN A 115 -6.51 -12.74 -3.60
C ASN A 115 -7.53 -12.00 -2.72
N PRO A 116 -7.95 -12.62 -1.59
CA PRO A 116 -8.99 -12.08 -0.73
C PRO A 116 -8.74 -10.65 -0.23
N LEU A 117 -7.49 -10.27 0.01
CA LEU A 117 -7.17 -8.91 0.46
C LEU A 117 -7.64 -7.84 -0.54
N ARG A 118 -7.65 -8.14 -1.84
CA ARG A 118 -8.07 -7.17 -2.86
C ARG A 118 -9.56 -6.83 -2.81
N ILE A 119 -10.35 -7.58 -2.05
CA ILE A 119 -11.77 -7.25 -1.86
C ILE A 119 -11.93 -5.96 -1.03
N LEU A 120 -10.95 -5.65 -0.15
CA LEU A 120 -10.92 -4.41 0.62
C LEU A 120 -10.82 -3.16 -0.27
N ASP A 121 -10.30 -3.30 -1.49
CA ASP A 121 -10.25 -2.23 -2.53
C ASP A 121 -11.46 -2.29 -3.49
N SER A 122 -12.57 -2.90 -3.08
CA SER A 122 -13.78 -2.91 -3.90
C SER A 122 -14.38 -1.52 -4.03
N LYS A 123 -14.86 -1.21 -5.23
CA LYS A 123 -15.62 0.02 -5.52
C LYS A 123 -17.13 -0.24 -5.56
N ASN A 124 -17.56 -1.49 -5.34
CA ASN A 124 -18.96 -1.86 -5.32
C ASN A 124 -19.60 -1.40 -3.99
N PRO A 125 -20.67 -0.57 -4.02
CA PRO A 125 -21.30 -0.06 -2.80
C PRO A 125 -21.81 -1.16 -1.86
N ASN A 126 -22.35 -2.26 -2.39
CA ASN A 126 -22.82 -3.38 -1.58
C ASN A 126 -21.67 -4.08 -0.87
N THR A 127 -20.55 -4.33 -1.57
CA THR A 127 -19.35 -4.92 -0.99
C THR A 127 -18.78 -4.01 0.07
N ILE A 128 -18.69 -2.70 -0.17
CA ILE A 128 -18.23 -1.71 0.82
C ILE A 128 -19.08 -1.77 2.09
N GLU A 129 -20.42 -1.86 1.97
CA GLU A 129 -21.30 -1.94 3.13
C GLU A 129 -21.11 -3.23 3.93
N ILE A 130 -20.93 -4.37 3.24
CA ILE A 130 -20.61 -5.66 3.87
C ILE A 130 -19.28 -5.58 4.63
N LEU A 131 -18.27 -4.96 4.03
CA LEU A 131 -16.92 -4.85 4.61
C LEU A 131 -16.85 -3.97 5.86
N LYS A 132 -17.80 -3.09 6.11
CA LYS A 132 -17.86 -2.30 7.36
C LYS A 132 -17.94 -3.16 8.63
N LYS A 133 -18.46 -4.38 8.52
CA LYS A 133 -18.60 -5.34 9.62
C LYS A 133 -17.63 -6.51 9.53
N ALA A 134 -16.75 -6.49 8.54
CA ALA A 134 -15.75 -7.53 8.35
C ALA A 134 -14.65 -7.46 9.43
N PRO A 135 -13.95 -8.56 9.69
CA PRO A 135 -12.75 -8.54 10.52
C PRO A 135 -11.76 -7.50 10.00
N SER A 136 -11.08 -6.79 10.91
CA SER A 136 -10.04 -5.85 10.56
C SER A 136 -8.67 -6.51 10.66
N ILE A 137 -7.74 -6.15 9.76
CA ILE A 137 -6.36 -6.63 9.87
C ILE A 137 -5.72 -6.19 11.20
N SER A 138 -6.15 -5.06 11.77
CA SER A 138 -5.66 -4.56 13.06
C SER A 138 -5.82 -5.57 14.20
N ASP A 139 -6.82 -6.47 14.13
CA ASP A 139 -7.08 -7.46 15.17
C ASP A 139 -6.05 -8.60 15.16
N TYR A 140 -5.30 -8.72 14.07
CA TYR A 140 -4.28 -9.76 13.84
C TYR A 140 -2.85 -9.22 13.92
N LEU A 141 -2.67 -7.89 13.90
CA LEU A 141 -1.35 -7.26 13.98
C LEU A 141 -0.74 -7.41 15.37
N GLN A 142 0.58 -7.60 15.40
CA GLN A 142 1.38 -7.49 16.59
C GLN A 142 1.36 -6.03 17.12
N ASP A 143 1.54 -5.86 18.42
CA ASP A 143 1.54 -4.51 19.02
C ASP A 143 2.67 -3.64 18.47
N SER A 144 3.85 -4.20 18.19
CA SER A 144 4.96 -3.49 17.56
C SER A 144 4.57 -2.85 16.22
N SER A 145 3.78 -3.55 15.38
CA SER A 145 3.31 -3.02 14.10
C SER A 145 2.29 -1.89 14.28
N LYS A 146 1.42 -2.01 15.30
CA LYS A 146 0.46 -0.94 15.65
C LYS A 146 1.18 0.29 16.20
N ASP A 147 2.20 0.08 17.02
CA ASP A 147 3.01 1.16 17.60
C ASP A 147 3.83 1.88 16.53
N LEU A 148 4.36 1.15 15.53
CA LEU A 148 5.03 1.74 14.37
C LEU A 148 4.08 2.69 13.61
N LEU A 149 2.85 2.24 13.30
CA LEU A 149 1.86 3.08 12.60
C LEU A 149 1.54 4.35 13.39
N LYS A 150 1.30 4.23 14.70
CA LYS A 150 1.02 5.38 15.58
C LYS A 150 2.21 6.33 15.66
N SER A 151 3.42 5.80 15.87
CA SER A 151 4.63 6.60 15.95
C SER A 151 4.90 7.39 14.67
N ILE A 152 4.65 6.79 13.50
CA ILE A 152 4.74 7.50 12.22
C ILE A 152 3.68 8.62 12.15
N GLN A 153 2.43 8.33 12.48
CA GLN A 153 1.36 9.32 12.45
C GLN A 153 1.64 10.49 13.38
N GLU A 154 2.10 10.24 14.60
CA GLU A 154 2.43 11.27 15.58
C GLU A 154 3.65 12.10 15.18
N LEU A 155 4.73 11.45 14.74
CA LEU A 155 5.99 12.13 14.42
C LEU A 155 5.87 13.10 13.23
N PHE A 156 5.00 12.80 12.28
CA PHE A 156 4.85 13.60 11.07
C PHE A 156 3.56 14.45 11.04
N SER A 157 2.82 14.50 12.14
CA SER A 157 1.54 15.22 12.24
C SER A 157 1.62 16.72 11.92
N ASP A 158 2.78 17.33 12.15
CA ASP A 158 3.05 18.74 11.83
C ASP A 158 3.47 18.99 10.37
N LYS A 159 3.82 17.94 9.64
CA LYS A 159 4.37 18.00 8.27
C LYS A 159 3.40 17.55 7.20
N CYS A 160 2.65 16.50 7.47
CA CYS A 160 1.73 15.86 6.53
C CYS A 160 0.50 15.34 7.25
N GLU A 161 -0.64 15.34 6.57
CA GLU A 161 -1.81 14.61 7.05
C GLU A 161 -1.56 13.10 6.81
N ILE A 162 -1.54 12.32 7.92
CA ILE A 162 -1.34 10.88 7.87
C ILE A 162 -2.55 10.17 8.47
N GLN A 163 -3.12 9.26 7.70
CA GLN A 163 -4.26 8.44 8.10
C GLN A 163 -3.86 6.96 8.18
N ILE A 164 -4.09 6.32 9.32
CA ILE A 164 -4.04 4.86 9.40
C ILE A 164 -5.33 4.32 8.76
N ASP A 165 -5.20 3.54 7.68
CA ASP A 165 -6.30 2.97 6.92
C ASP A 165 -6.11 1.45 6.80
N PHE A 166 -6.75 0.70 7.69
CA PHE A 166 -6.63 -0.78 7.71
C PHE A 166 -7.25 -1.49 6.50
N ASN A 167 -7.93 -0.75 5.61
CA ASN A 167 -8.39 -1.27 4.32
C ASN A 167 -7.39 -1.01 3.19
N LEU A 168 -6.34 -0.22 3.44
CA LEU A 168 -5.31 0.02 2.44
C LEU A 168 -4.56 -1.28 2.12
N VAL A 169 -4.68 -1.74 0.89
CA VAL A 169 -3.97 -2.91 0.37
C VAL A 169 -3.32 -2.58 -0.97
N ARG A 170 -2.31 -3.35 -1.33
CA ARG A 170 -1.58 -3.18 -2.62
C ARG A 170 -1.95 -4.30 -3.60
N GLY A 171 -1.78 -4.02 -4.88
CA GLY A 171 -2.22 -4.91 -5.96
C GLY A 171 -1.47 -6.25 -6.07
N LEU A 172 -0.37 -6.44 -5.35
CA LEU A 172 0.47 -7.64 -5.40
C LEU A 172 0.33 -8.43 -4.10
N ASP A 173 0.19 -9.73 -4.22
CA ASP A 173 -0.09 -10.64 -3.11
C ASP A 173 1.13 -10.97 -2.24
N TYR A 174 2.35 -10.73 -2.73
CA TYR A 174 3.59 -11.00 -1.99
C TYR A 174 3.98 -9.90 -0.99
N TYR A 175 3.32 -8.74 -0.99
CA TYR A 175 3.59 -7.70 0.00
C TYR A 175 3.24 -8.15 1.41
N THR A 176 4.14 -7.81 2.35
CA THR A 176 4.01 -7.94 3.80
C THR A 176 4.50 -6.65 4.45
N GLY A 177 4.29 -6.48 5.74
CA GLY A 177 4.79 -5.33 6.49
C GLY A 177 4.06 -4.04 6.15
N PHE A 178 4.80 -2.94 6.24
CA PHE A 178 4.28 -1.59 6.04
C PHE A 178 3.91 -1.32 4.58
N VAL A 179 2.77 -0.67 4.38
CA VAL A 179 2.30 -0.18 3.08
C VAL A 179 1.79 1.25 3.21
N PHE A 180 1.94 2.04 2.16
CA PHE A 180 1.45 3.41 2.13
C PHE A 180 0.93 3.79 0.75
N GLU A 181 0.16 4.87 0.71
CA GLU A 181 -0.29 5.52 -0.51
C GLU A 181 -0.41 7.03 -0.24
N ALA A 182 0.24 7.84 -1.06
CA ALA A 182 0.08 9.29 -0.99
C ALA A 182 -0.90 9.75 -2.07
N ILE A 183 -1.92 10.47 -1.66
CA ILE A 183 -3.02 10.92 -2.51
C ILE A 183 -3.18 12.45 -2.42
N SER A 184 -3.69 13.05 -3.50
CA SER A 184 -4.08 14.46 -3.53
C SER A 184 -5.23 14.64 -4.52
N GLU A 185 -6.27 15.33 -4.10
CA GLU A 185 -7.46 15.62 -4.91
C GLU A 185 -7.15 16.46 -6.16
N ASP A 186 -6.02 17.20 -6.14
CA ASP A 186 -5.65 18.11 -7.23
C ASP A 186 -5.01 17.39 -8.46
N LEU A 187 -4.69 16.11 -8.38
CA LEU A 187 -3.88 15.40 -9.38
C LEU A 187 -4.67 14.65 -10.46
N GLY A 188 -5.96 14.80 -10.51
CA GLY A 188 -6.82 14.30 -11.59
C GLY A 188 -7.54 12.98 -11.29
N ALA A 189 -7.77 12.14 -12.32
CA ALA A 189 -8.63 10.95 -12.21
C ALA A 189 -8.08 9.81 -11.32
N GLN A 190 -6.84 9.91 -10.89
CA GLN A 190 -6.22 9.02 -9.90
C GLN A 190 -5.64 9.87 -8.79
N ASP A 191 -6.21 9.78 -7.63
CA ASP A 191 -5.82 10.58 -6.47
C ASP A 191 -4.45 10.16 -5.90
N ALA A 192 -4.04 8.90 -6.13
CA ALA A 192 -2.76 8.38 -5.69
C ALA A 192 -1.62 8.70 -6.67
N TYR A 193 -0.55 9.32 -6.18
CA TYR A 193 0.65 9.68 -6.94
C TYR A 193 1.93 8.98 -6.46
N LEU A 194 1.92 8.41 -5.26
CA LEU A 194 3.01 7.62 -4.68
C LEU A 194 2.45 6.40 -3.93
N GLY A 195 3.24 5.33 -3.90
CA GLY A 195 2.91 4.13 -3.13
C GLY A 195 3.60 2.88 -3.61
#